data_9f039d775c37e6c5eed6dd691a6eb351
#
_entry.id   9f039d775c37e6c5eed6dd691a6eb351
#
_cell.length_a   1.000
_cell.length_b   1.000
_cell.length_c   1.000
_cell.angle_alpha   90.00
_cell.angle_beta   90.00
_cell.angle_gamma   90.00
#
_symmetry.space_group_name_H-M   'P 1'
#
loop_
_entity.id
_entity.type
_entity.pdbx_description
1 polymer ?
#
loop_
_entity_poly.entity_id
_entity_poly.type
_entity_poly.pdbx_seq_one_letter_code
_entity_poly.pdbx_strand_id
1 'polypeptide(L)'
;MQAPLTHMRTRPIAAGHLRAFVAVAHHLNFRAAAEELALTQSAVSRQIQALEEEVGVSLFLRHTRAVEMTSAGVQLLRAVTPSLERIDSAVRIIRQSAGRKSVSISTWASFASMWLIPRLEIFQREHPDIDIRIDATDTSVDMDTSDVDLALRYCVPTKVPAQAQRLFGEQLTPVASPWLLKSGARLRTAKDLAQFALVEAGDAHRTQHMEWLTWQRWFDAQGLRRFEPKRWMYFNYAHQIAQAALTGQGVALARMPLIADSLASGDLVEVLPGTRLESPLAYWLIVGPRSANRPEITAFCDWLTAQALLTRQTIGEVPDPDTVDGLD
;
A
#
# COMPACT_ATOMS: atom_id res chain seq x y z
N MET A 1 28.52 32.36 -34.12
CA MET A 1 29.36 31.14 -34.23
C MET A 1 29.08 30.30 -33.00
N GLN A 2 28.10 29.39 -33.09
CA GLN A 2 27.72 28.49 -31.98
C GLN A 2 28.64 27.28 -32.00
N ALA A 3 29.30 27.00 -30.89
CA ALA A 3 30.10 25.80 -30.71
C ALA A 3 29.20 24.56 -30.73
N PRO A 4 29.60 23.46 -31.37
CA PRO A 4 28.80 22.24 -31.39
C PRO A 4 28.77 21.60 -29.99
N LEU A 5 27.57 21.29 -29.51
CA LEU A 5 27.35 20.44 -28.32
C LEU A 5 27.97 19.06 -28.61
N THR A 6 29.14 18.82 -28.06
CA THR A 6 29.80 17.52 -28.08
C THR A 6 28.94 16.56 -27.29
N HIS A 7 28.24 15.61 -27.95
CA HIS A 7 27.62 14.47 -27.31
C HIS A 7 28.74 13.69 -26.59
N MET A 8 28.86 13.90 -25.28
CA MET A 8 29.63 13.01 -24.44
C MET A 8 28.96 11.61 -24.53
N ARG A 9 29.64 10.69 -25.20
CA ARG A 9 29.28 9.28 -25.14
C ARG A 9 29.56 8.83 -23.70
N THR A 10 28.51 8.87 -22.82
CA THR A 10 28.56 8.28 -21.49
C THR A 10 28.71 6.78 -21.67
N ARG A 11 29.85 6.21 -21.25
CA ARG A 11 29.94 4.74 -21.13
C ARG A 11 28.91 4.25 -20.15
N PRO A 12 28.22 3.12 -20.41
CA PRO A 12 27.28 2.55 -19.47
C PRO A 12 27.99 2.24 -18.14
N ILE A 13 27.44 2.72 -17.03
CA ILE A 13 27.99 2.46 -15.70
C ILE A 13 27.83 0.95 -15.38
N ALA A 14 28.92 0.29 -15.02
CA ALA A 14 28.90 -1.12 -14.67
C ALA A 14 28.28 -1.34 -13.29
N ALA A 15 27.36 -2.32 -13.16
CA ALA A 15 26.71 -2.65 -11.89
C ALA A 15 27.72 -3.02 -10.77
N GLY A 16 28.87 -3.63 -11.12
CA GLY A 16 29.95 -3.91 -10.17
C GLY A 16 30.54 -2.65 -9.54
N HIS A 17 30.72 -1.58 -10.34
CA HIS A 17 31.22 -0.29 -9.86
C HIS A 17 30.24 0.34 -8.88
N LEU A 18 28.90 0.26 -9.14
CA LEU A 18 27.88 0.75 -8.25
C LEU A 18 27.81 -0.04 -6.93
N ARG A 19 27.98 -1.37 -6.97
CA ARG A 19 28.03 -2.19 -5.76
C ARG A 19 29.27 -1.86 -4.92
N ALA A 20 30.43 -1.71 -5.53
CA ALA A 20 31.63 -1.29 -4.82
C ALA A 20 31.45 0.08 -4.18
N PHE A 21 30.82 1.01 -4.90
CA PHE A 21 30.53 2.34 -4.39
C PHE A 21 29.61 2.31 -3.15
N VAL A 22 28.51 1.57 -3.20
CA VAL A 22 27.59 1.43 -2.06
C VAL A 22 28.28 0.79 -0.85
N ALA A 23 29.05 -0.27 -1.05
CA ALA A 23 29.79 -0.93 0.02
C ALA A 23 30.83 0.02 0.67
N VAL A 24 31.60 0.77 -0.12
CA VAL A 24 32.55 1.78 0.42
C VAL A 24 31.82 2.89 1.14
N ALA A 25 30.67 3.33 0.62
CA ALA A 25 29.85 4.39 1.26
C ALA A 25 29.27 3.96 2.61
N HIS A 26 28.86 2.69 2.77
CA HIS A 26 28.36 2.17 4.03
C HIS A 26 29.46 2.00 5.09
N HIS A 27 30.61 1.48 4.69
CA HIS A 27 31.71 1.21 5.63
C HIS A 27 32.64 2.39 5.85
N LEU A 28 32.66 3.36 4.93
CA LEU A 28 33.68 4.43 4.83
C LEU A 28 35.12 3.87 4.96
N ASN A 29 35.29 2.64 4.45
CA ASN A 29 36.50 1.87 4.56
C ASN A 29 36.64 0.89 3.38
N PHE A 30 37.68 1.06 2.56
CA PHE A 30 37.91 0.22 1.36
C PHE A 30 38.21 -1.25 1.68
N ARG A 31 38.83 -1.52 2.83
CA ARG A 31 39.13 -2.89 3.26
C ARG A 31 37.87 -3.62 3.71
N ALA A 32 37.06 -2.98 4.53
CA ALA A 32 35.78 -3.56 4.97
C ALA A 32 34.82 -3.79 3.80
N ALA A 33 34.74 -2.83 2.86
CA ALA A 33 33.98 -3.00 1.63
C ALA A 33 34.49 -4.16 0.75
N ALA A 34 35.78 -4.37 0.69
CA ALA A 34 36.38 -5.50 -0.03
C ALA A 34 36.06 -6.84 0.61
N GLU A 35 36.05 -6.91 1.94
CA GLU A 35 35.65 -8.09 2.71
C GLU A 35 34.16 -8.43 2.47
N GLU A 36 33.26 -7.45 2.51
CA GLU A 36 31.83 -7.62 2.21
C GLU A 36 31.59 -8.17 0.80
N LEU A 37 32.33 -7.64 -0.19
CA LEU A 37 32.15 -8.01 -1.60
C LEU A 37 32.92 -9.26 -2.01
N ALA A 38 33.67 -9.87 -1.11
CA ALA A 38 34.61 -10.95 -1.40
C ALA A 38 35.62 -10.60 -2.52
N LEU A 39 36.12 -9.36 -2.50
CA LEU A 39 37.09 -8.80 -3.44
C LEU A 39 38.39 -8.38 -2.73
N THR A 40 39.43 -8.08 -3.50
CA THR A 40 40.61 -7.42 -2.96
C THR A 40 40.39 -5.91 -2.82
N GLN A 41 41.03 -5.27 -1.83
CA GLN A 41 40.98 -3.81 -1.67
C GLN A 41 41.43 -3.05 -2.94
N SER A 42 42.42 -3.59 -3.67
CA SER A 42 42.87 -3.00 -4.93
C SER A 42 41.84 -3.12 -6.05
N ALA A 43 41.01 -4.19 -6.06
CA ALA A 43 39.91 -4.34 -7.01
C ALA A 43 38.80 -3.33 -6.72
N VAL A 44 38.39 -3.19 -5.46
CA VAL A 44 37.40 -2.18 -5.05
C VAL A 44 37.90 -0.78 -5.37
N SER A 45 39.17 -0.47 -5.07
CA SER A 45 39.73 0.85 -5.39
C SER A 45 39.69 1.17 -6.89
N ARG A 46 39.99 0.18 -7.75
CA ARG A 46 39.89 0.33 -9.21
C ARG A 46 38.45 0.53 -9.68
N GLN A 47 37.49 -0.19 -9.10
CA GLN A 47 36.08 -0.01 -9.44
C GLN A 47 35.55 1.37 -9.06
N ILE A 48 35.94 1.90 -7.90
CA ILE A 48 35.62 3.26 -7.49
C ILE A 48 36.25 4.29 -8.43
N GLN A 49 37.53 4.13 -8.76
CA GLN A 49 38.21 5.04 -9.68
C GLN A 49 37.54 5.04 -11.05
N ALA A 50 37.20 3.87 -11.61
CA ALA A 50 36.46 3.76 -12.86
C ALA A 50 35.11 4.47 -12.81
N LEU A 51 34.37 4.32 -11.69
CA LEU A 51 33.10 5.02 -11.50
C LEU A 51 33.28 6.55 -11.43
N GLU A 52 34.28 7.03 -10.70
CA GLU A 52 34.59 8.45 -10.60
C GLU A 52 34.99 9.04 -11.97
N GLU A 53 35.72 8.28 -12.80
CA GLU A 53 36.04 8.64 -14.20
C GLU A 53 34.78 8.68 -15.08
N GLU A 54 33.82 7.71 -14.91
CA GLU A 54 32.57 7.68 -15.66
C GLU A 54 31.62 8.82 -15.26
N VAL A 55 31.60 9.18 -13.96
CA VAL A 55 30.76 10.28 -13.43
C VAL A 55 31.42 11.64 -13.65
N GLY A 56 32.75 11.67 -13.80
CA GLY A 56 33.53 12.88 -14.05
C GLY A 56 33.85 13.69 -12.79
N VAL A 57 33.54 13.19 -11.60
CA VAL A 57 33.84 13.84 -10.31
C VAL A 57 34.18 12.80 -9.25
N SER A 58 34.98 13.20 -8.26
CA SER A 58 35.29 12.36 -7.12
C SER A 58 34.05 12.17 -6.24
N LEU A 59 33.80 10.92 -5.84
CA LEU A 59 32.70 10.52 -4.97
C LEU A 59 33.15 10.39 -3.51
N PHE A 60 34.47 10.17 -3.30
CA PHE A 60 35.06 10.07 -1.98
C PHE A 60 36.28 11.03 -1.85
N LEU A 61 36.43 11.54 -0.64
CA LEU A 61 37.67 12.21 -0.18
C LEU A 61 38.47 11.16 0.60
N ARG A 62 39.74 10.94 0.17
CA ARG A 62 40.63 9.95 0.80
C ARG A 62 41.64 10.70 1.64
N HIS A 63 41.56 10.53 2.95
CA HIS A 63 42.57 11.02 3.88
C HIS A 63 43.43 9.87 4.38
N THR A 64 44.57 10.17 5.01
CA THR A 64 45.53 9.17 5.49
C THR A 64 44.92 8.16 6.45
N ARG A 65 43.84 8.51 7.16
CA ARG A 65 43.17 7.67 8.17
C ARG A 65 41.63 7.61 8.06
N ALA A 66 41.07 8.28 7.07
CA ALA A 66 39.62 8.37 6.93
C ALA A 66 39.20 8.42 5.45
N VAL A 67 37.99 7.94 5.17
CA VAL A 67 37.29 8.09 3.90
C VAL A 67 36.01 8.84 4.18
N GLU A 68 35.75 9.89 3.42
CA GLU A 68 34.52 10.68 3.54
C GLU A 68 33.84 10.77 2.18
N MET A 69 32.52 10.85 2.16
CA MET A 69 31.78 11.07 0.90
C MET A 69 31.78 12.54 0.52
N THR A 70 31.90 12.80 -0.76
CA THR A 70 31.62 14.12 -1.34
C THR A 70 30.11 14.37 -1.42
N SER A 71 29.68 15.61 -1.68
CA SER A 71 28.27 15.92 -1.95
C SER A 71 27.74 15.15 -3.17
N ALA A 72 28.55 14.96 -4.20
CA ALA A 72 28.23 14.14 -5.36
C ALA A 72 28.07 12.65 -4.98
N GLY A 73 28.95 12.13 -4.08
CA GLY A 73 28.82 10.79 -3.52
C GLY A 73 27.50 10.59 -2.77
N VAL A 74 27.12 11.53 -1.90
CA VAL A 74 25.83 11.46 -1.18
C VAL A 74 24.64 11.48 -2.14
N GLN A 75 24.67 12.31 -3.17
CA GLN A 75 23.61 12.38 -4.18
C GLN A 75 23.51 11.07 -4.96
N LEU A 76 24.63 10.51 -5.40
CA LEU A 76 24.64 9.23 -6.13
C LEU A 76 24.17 8.07 -5.25
N LEU A 77 24.58 8.01 -3.97
CA LEU A 77 24.17 6.97 -3.02
C LEU A 77 22.66 6.89 -2.87
N ARG A 78 21.99 8.03 -2.73
CA ARG A 78 20.53 8.12 -2.63
C ARG A 78 19.80 7.55 -3.85
N ALA A 79 20.39 7.66 -5.04
CA ALA A 79 19.80 7.13 -6.27
C ALA A 79 20.13 5.64 -6.46
N VAL A 80 21.38 5.23 -6.16
CA VAL A 80 21.89 3.89 -6.47
C VAL A 80 21.40 2.85 -5.48
N THR A 81 21.39 3.13 -4.19
CA THR A 81 21.01 2.15 -3.15
C THR A 81 19.62 1.54 -3.41
N PRO A 82 18.53 2.32 -3.56
CA PRO A 82 17.23 1.74 -3.82
C PRO A 82 17.13 1.01 -5.17
N SER A 83 17.93 1.44 -6.15
CA SER A 83 17.97 0.79 -7.47
C SER A 83 18.60 -0.60 -7.42
N LEU A 84 19.72 -0.75 -6.70
CA LEU A 84 20.37 -2.05 -6.49
C LEU A 84 19.51 -2.97 -5.63
N GLU A 85 18.88 -2.48 -4.58
CA GLU A 85 17.96 -3.25 -3.75
C GLU A 85 16.78 -3.80 -4.57
N ARG A 86 16.24 -3.02 -5.50
CA ARG A 86 15.20 -3.46 -6.43
C ARG A 86 15.69 -4.57 -7.35
N ILE A 87 16.89 -4.43 -7.92
CA ILE A 87 17.50 -5.47 -8.76
C ILE A 87 17.71 -6.77 -7.96
N ASP A 88 18.26 -6.69 -6.75
CA ASP A 88 18.51 -7.85 -5.91
C ASP A 88 17.22 -8.53 -5.45
N SER A 89 16.19 -7.74 -5.18
CA SER A 89 14.84 -8.24 -4.88
C SER A 89 14.26 -9.00 -6.08
N ALA A 90 14.32 -8.43 -7.29
CA ALA A 90 13.85 -9.08 -8.51
C ALA A 90 14.59 -10.40 -8.78
N VAL A 91 15.93 -10.41 -8.65
CA VAL A 91 16.73 -11.66 -8.81
C VAL A 91 16.35 -12.71 -7.78
N ARG A 92 16.11 -12.31 -6.53
CA ARG A 92 15.67 -13.22 -5.46
C ARG A 92 14.30 -13.80 -5.78
N ILE A 93 13.37 -12.97 -6.23
CA ILE A 93 12.03 -13.37 -6.65
C ILE A 93 12.11 -14.40 -7.79
N ILE A 94 12.87 -14.12 -8.83
CA ILE A 94 13.07 -15.03 -9.97
C ILE A 94 13.62 -16.38 -9.51
N ARG A 95 14.63 -16.37 -8.63
CA ARG A 95 15.23 -17.61 -8.09
C ARG A 95 14.25 -18.41 -7.23
N GLN A 96 13.43 -17.75 -6.43
CA GLN A 96 12.43 -18.38 -5.57
C GLN A 96 11.20 -18.87 -6.36
N SER A 97 10.86 -18.19 -7.46
CA SER A 97 9.70 -18.53 -8.30
C SER A 97 10.02 -19.53 -9.39
N ALA A 98 11.28 -20.00 -9.49
CA ALA A 98 11.68 -20.92 -10.55
C ALA A 98 10.82 -22.19 -10.52
N GLY A 99 9.83 -22.28 -11.42
CA GLY A 99 8.93 -23.42 -11.59
C GLY A 99 7.62 -23.40 -10.77
N ARG A 100 7.36 -22.37 -9.94
CA ARG A 100 6.07 -22.21 -9.23
C ARG A 100 5.24 -21.07 -9.83
N LYS A 101 3.93 -21.28 -9.90
CA LYS A 101 2.99 -20.22 -10.25
C LYS A 101 2.89 -19.24 -9.10
N SER A 102 2.81 -17.96 -9.37
CA SER A 102 2.66 -16.95 -8.33
C SER A 102 1.80 -15.78 -8.79
N VAL A 103 1.10 -15.17 -7.82
CA VAL A 103 0.33 -13.95 -8.00
C VAL A 103 0.91 -12.87 -7.09
N SER A 104 1.37 -11.76 -7.67
CA SER A 104 1.92 -10.61 -6.96
C SER A 104 0.91 -9.48 -6.92
N ILE A 105 0.55 -9.02 -5.72
CA ILE A 105 -0.56 -8.09 -5.49
C ILE A 105 -0.04 -6.86 -4.77
N SER A 106 -0.29 -5.67 -5.31
CA SER A 106 -0.08 -4.40 -4.61
C SER A 106 -1.42 -3.86 -4.08
N THR A 107 -1.47 -3.54 -2.78
CA THR A 107 -2.67 -3.01 -2.14
C THR A 107 -2.33 -2.18 -0.91
N TRP A 108 -3.34 -1.59 -0.24
CA TRP A 108 -3.13 -0.91 1.04
C TRP A 108 -3.13 -1.88 2.22
N ALA A 109 -2.39 -1.51 3.25
CA ALA A 109 -2.25 -2.32 4.46
C ALA A 109 -3.59 -2.67 5.12
N SER A 110 -4.53 -1.73 5.20
CA SER A 110 -5.85 -2.00 5.80
C SER A 110 -6.70 -2.94 4.96
N PHE A 111 -6.67 -2.81 3.63
CA PHE A 111 -7.40 -3.74 2.76
C PHE A 111 -6.79 -5.13 2.80
N ALA A 112 -5.47 -5.23 2.75
CA ALA A 112 -4.78 -6.50 2.89
C ALA A 112 -5.18 -7.21 4.19
N SER A 113 -5.05 -6.54 5.34
CA SER A 113 -5.25 -7.16 6.65
C SER A 113 -6.70 -7.44 7.01
N MET A 114 -7.64 -6.58 6.61
CA MET A 114 -9.04 -6.69 7.04
C MET A 114 -9.94 -7.42 6.05
N TRP A 115 -9.62 -7.37 4.75
CA TRP A 115 -10.48 -7.95 3.74
C TRP A 115 -9.83 -9.10 2.97
N LEU A 116 -8.61 -8.92 2.46
CA LEU A 116 -7.99 -9.88 1.55
C LEU A 116 -7.46 -11.11 2.30
N ILE A 117 -6.57 -10.90 3.28
CA ILE A 117 -5.91 -12.00 4.02
C ILE A 117 -6.91 -12.95 4.69
N PRO A 118 -7.99 -12.49 5.37
CA PRO A 118 -8.94 -13.40 5.98
C PRO A 118 -9.65 -14.36 5.00
N ARG A 119 -9.67 -14.02 3.70
CA ARG A 119 -10.33 -14.80 2.64
C ARG A 119 -9.37 -15.69 1.84
N LEU A 120 -8.04 -15.47 1.95
CA LEU A 120 -7.05 -16.19 1.15
C LEU A 120 -7.01 -17.70 1.40
N GLU A 121 -7.37 -18.15 2.58
CA GLU A 121 -7.39 -19.57 2.92
C GLU A 121 -8.29 -20.37 1.96
N ILE A 122 -9.41 -19.78 1.55
CA ILE A 122 -10.34 -20.39 0.58
C ILE A 122 -9.65 -20.57 -0.76
N PHE A 123 -8.99 -19.53 -1.26
CA PHE A 123 -8.24 -19.59 -2.52
C PHE A 123 -7.09 -20.59 -2.49
N GLN A 124 -6.31 -20.59 -1.42
CA GLN A 124 -5.16 -21.49 -1.27
C GLN A 124 -5.55 -22.96 -1.15
N ARG A 125 -6.74 -23.26 -0.64
CA ARG A 125 -7.29 -24.61 -0.60
C ARG A 125 -7.63 -25.13 -1.98
N GLU A 126 -8.16 -24.26 -2.86
CA GLU A 126 -8.55 -24.61 -4.23
C GLU A 126 -7.32 -24.60 -5.18
N HIS A 127 -6.31 -23.77 -4.88
CA HIS A 127 -5.12 -23.55 -5.69
C HIS A 127 -3.82 -23.67 -4.88
N PRO A 128 -3.49 -24.87 -4.35
CA PRO A 128 -2.34 -25.05 -3.46
C PRO A 128 -0.97 -24.91 -4.16
N ASP A 129 -0.96 -24.90 -5.49
CA ASP A 129 0.23 -24.74 -6.34
C ASP A 129 0.55 -23.27 -6.68
N ILE A 130 -0.30 -22.31 -6.24
CA ILE A 130 -0.14 -20.89 -6.51
C ILE A 130 0.37 -20.17 -5.26
N ASP A 131 1.55 -19.57 -5.35
CA ASP A 131 2.12 -18.73 -4.30
C ASP A 131 1.51 -17.32 -4.36
N ILE A 132 1.11 -16.76 -3.22
CA ILE A 132 0.57 -15.40 -3.13
C ILE A 132 1.62 -14.48 -2.51
N ARG A 133 1.84 -13.32 -3.14
CA ARG A 133 2.70 -12.25 -2.64
C ARG A 133 1.89 -10.96 -2.52
N ILE A 134 1.87 -10.37 -1.35
CA ILE A 134 1.16 -9.12 -1.08
C ILE A 134 2.18 -8.06 -0.69
N ASP A 135 2.25 -7.00 -1.49
CA ASP A 135 2.95 -5.77 -1.16
C ASP A 135 1.94 -4.74 -0.67
N ALA A 136 1.89 -4.57 0.65
CA ALA A 136 0.97 -3.65 1.31
C ALA A 136 1.61 -2.28 1.43
N THR A 137 1.39 -1.43 0.42
CA THR A 137 1.97 -0.09 0.33
C THR A 137 0.93 0.96 -0.04
N ASP A 138 1.06 2.16 0.53
CA ASP A 138 0.22 3.32 0.19
C ASP A 138 0.76 4.06 -1.05
N THR A 139 1.92 3.66 -1.57
CA THR A 139 2.51 4.24 -2.77
C THR A 139 1.89 3.64 -4.03
N SER A 140 1.54 4.48 -4.97
CA SER A 140 1.07 4.02 -6.29
C SER A 140 2.19 3.29 -7.03
N VAL A 141 1.89 2.10 -7.53
CA VAL A 141 2.82 1.27 -8.29
C VAL A 141 2.53 1.45 -9.78
N ASP A 142 3.58 1.68 -10.55
CA ASP A 142 3.50 1.66 -12.01
C ASP A 142 3.44 0.21 -12.50
N MET A 143 2.28 -0.19 -13.01
CA MET A 143 2.01 -1.57 -13.47
C MET A 143 2.81 -1.95 -14.72
N ASP A 144 3.29 -0.97 -15.50
CA ASP A 144 4.06 -1.23 -16.71
C ASP A 144 5.52 -1.59 -16.40
N THR A 145 6.07 -1.04 -15.33
CA THR A 145 7.49 -1.19 -14.97
C THR A 145 7.75 -2.06 -13.75
N SER A 146 6.72 -2.34 -12.93
CA SER A 146 6.85 -3.17 -11.72
C SER A 146 6.61 -4.66 -11.98
N ASP A 147 7.04 -5.50 -11.03
CA ASP A 147 6.77 -6.95 -11.03
C ASP A 147 5.45 -7.29 -10.32
N VAL A 148 4.50 -6.36 -10.30
CA VAL A 148 3.17 -6.54 -9.73
C VAL A 148 2.21 -7.04 -10.80
N ASP A 149 1.50 -8.13 -10.53
CA ASP A 149 0.51 -8.70 -11.42
C ASP A 149 -0.83 -7.99 -11.32
N LEU A 150 -1.24 -7.69 -10.08
CA LEU A 150 -2.53 -7.12 -9.74
C LEU A 150 -2.37 -5.92 -8.81
N ALA A 151 -3.11 -4.86 -9.07
CA ALA A 151 -3.22 -3.75 -8.13
C ALA A 151 -4.67 -3.62 -7.63
N LEU A 152 -4.84 -3.63 -6.31
CA LEU A 152 -6.11 -3.31 -5.68
C LEU A 152 -6.05 -1.85 -5.24
N ARG A 153 -6.98 -1.02 -5.73
CA ARG A 153 -6.93 0.43 -5.53
C ARG A 153 -8.26 0.93 -4.95
N TYR A 154 -8.15 1.98 -4.14
CA TYR A 154 -9.25 2.67 -3.51
C TYR A 154 -9.24 4.13 -3.93
N CYS A 155 -10.13 4.50 -4.81
CA CYS A 155 -10.18 5.85 -5.38
C CYS A 155 -11.52 6.13 -6.07
N VAL A 156 -11.71 7.37 -6.52
CA VAL A 156 -12.86 7.74 -7.36
C VAL A 156 -12.74 7.11 -8.75
N PRO A 157 -13.87 6.83 -9.44
CA PRO A 157 -13.88 6.19 -10.77
C PRO A 157 -13.02 6.90 -11.82
N THR A 158 -12.92 8.22 -11.72
CA THR A 158 -12.15 9.04 -12.69
C THR A 158 -10.63 8.88 -12.60
N LYS A 159 -10.12 8.18 -11.58
CA LYS A 159 -8.68 7.99 -11.34
C LYS A 159 -8.19 6.58 -11.68
N VAL A 160 -9.06 5.72 -12.18
CA VAL A 160 -8.69 4.35 -12.58
C VAL A 160 -8.63 4.21 -14.11
N PRO A 161 -7.80 3.29 -14.65
CA PRO A 161 -7.82 2.93 -16.07
C PRO A 161 -9.20 2.41 -16.49
N ALA A 162 -9.56 2.59 -17.75
CA ALA A 162 -10.87 2.16 -18.28
C ALA A 162 -11.11 0.63 -18.14
N GLN A 163 -10.04 -0.17 -18.13
CA GLN A 163 -10.11 -1.62 -17.94
C GLN A 163 -10.16 -2.05 -16.47
N ALA A 164 -10.15 -1.13 -15.52
CA ALA A 164 -10.24 -1.48 -14.10
C ALA A 164 -11.62 -2.04 -13.78
N GLN A 165 -11.65 -3.15 -13.07
CA GLN A 165 -12.88 -3.77 -12.60
C GLN A 165 -13.26 -3.22 -11.23
N ARG A 166 -14.49 -2.73 -11.10
CA ARG A 166 -15.06 -2.31 -9.80
C ARG A 166 -15.37 -3.53 -8.96
N LEU A 167 -14.83 -3.57 -7.74
CA LEU A 167 -15.12 -4.64 -6.78
C LEU A 167 -16.37 -4.30 -5.95
N PHE A 168 -16.34 -3.21 -5.22
CA PHE A 168 -17.46 -2.68 -4.41
C PHE A 168 -17.24 -1.20 -4.07
N GLY A 169 -18.30 -0.56 -3.62
CA GLY A 169 -18.30 0.83 -3.15
C GLY A 169 -17.88 0.98 -1.70
N GLU A 170 -18.03 2.19 -1.19
CA GLU A 170 -17.69 2.51 0.19
C GLU A 170 -18.85 3.20 0.89
N GLN A 171 -19.19 2.68 2.05
CA GLN A 171 -20.10 3.29 3.02
C GLN A 171 -19.40 3.42 4.37
N LEU A 172 -19.62 4.51 5.05
CA LEU A 172 -19.12 4.75 6.40
C LEU A 172 -20.26 4.68 7.40
N THR A 173 -20.02 4.02 8.53
CA THR A 173 -20.99 3.93 9.60
C THR A 173 -20.34 4.05 10.98
N PRO A 174 -21.00 4.71 11.95
CA PRO A 174 -20.56 4.70 13.33
C PRO A 174 -20.70 3.31 13.94
N VAL A 175 -19.60 2.76 14.47
CA VAL A 175 -19.56 1.43 15.10
C VAL A 175 -18.88 1.46 16.46
N ALA A 176 -19.25 0.52 17.30
CA ALA A 176 -18.61 0.27 18.57
C ALA A 176 -18.69 -1.22 18.94
N SER A 177 -17.85 -1.65 19.89
CA SER A 177 -18.00 -2.97 20.49
C SER A 177 -19.25 -3.01 21.39
N PRO A 178 -19.97 -4.15 21.45
CA PRO A 178 -21.09 -4.33 22.38
C PRO A 178 -20.71 -4.07 23.83
N TRP A 179 -19.44 -4.32 24.19
CA TRP A 179 -18.93 -4.08 25.55
C TRP A 179 -18.94 -2.58 25.89
N LEU A 180 -18.49 -1.71 24.98
CA LEU A 180 -18.52 -0.26 25.20
C LEU A 180 -19.95 0.24 25.44
N LEU A 181 -20.91 -0.28 24.69
CA LEU A 181 -22.32 0.12 24.81
C LEU A 181 -23.00 -0.39 26.10
N LYS A 182 -22.56 -1.53 26.63
CA LYS A 182 -23.06 -2.08 27.90
C LYS A 182 -22.49 -1.32 29.11
N SER A 183 -21.27 -0.85 29.03
CA SER A 183 -20.55 -0.18 30.12
C SER A 183 -20.67 1.34 30.09
N GLY A 184 -21.16 1.92 28.99
CA GLY A 184 -21.20 3.35 28.72
C GLY A 184 -22.58 4.00 28.83
N ALA A 185 -22.65 5.25 28.41
CA ALA A 185 -23.89 5.98 28.27
C ALA A 185 -24.77 5.39 27.15
N ARG A 186 -26.08 5.63 27.23
CA ARG A 186 -26.99 5.21 26.16
C ARG A 186 -26.72 6.02 24.89
N LEU A 187 -26.63 5.31 23.76
CA LEU A 187 -26.44 5.89 22.44
C LEU A 187 -27.67 5.57 21.57
N ARG A 188 -28.55 6.55 21.38
CA ARG A 188 -29.79 6.44 20.60
C ARG A 188 -29.88 7.45 19.46
N THR A 189 -29.22 8.58 19.61
CA THR A 189 -29.20 9.68 18.65
C THR A 189 -27.78 10.12 18.36
N ALA A 190 -27.57 10.78 17.25
CA ALA A 190 -26.25 11.32 16.89
C ALA A 190 -25.68 12.29 17.95
N LYS A 191 -26.54 12.98 18.72
CA LYS A 191 -26.11 13.88 19.80
C LYS A 191 -25.50 13.12 20.99
N ASP A 192 -25.88 11.88 21.20
CA ASP A 192 -25.38 11.06 22.31
C ASP A 192 -23.90 10.68 22.12
N LEU A 193 -23.38 10.78 20.89
CA LEU A 193 -21.96 10.59 20.59
C LEU A 193 -21.06 11.53 21.38
N ALA A 194 -21.56 12.70 21.84
CA ALA A 194 -20.82 13.64 22.70
C ALA A 194 -20.31 12.99 24.01
N GLN A 195 -20.94 11.90 24.45
CA GLN A 195 -20.56 11.21 25.68
C GLN A 195 -19.44 10.19 25.51
N PHE A 196 -19.02 9.95 24.26
CA PHE A 196 -18.04 8.93 23.89
C PHE A 196 -16.73 9.57 23.38
N ALA A 197 -15.65 8.80 23.44
CA ALA A 197 -14.50 9.06 22.62
C ALA A 197 -14.84 8.72 21.17
N LEU A 198 -14.47 9.58 20.22
CA LEU A 198 -14.60 9.29 18.80
C LEU A 198 -13.24 8.97 18.18
N VAL A 199 -13.25 7.95 17.33
CA VAL A 199 -12.05 7.47 16.64
C VAL A 199 -12.12 7.90 15.18
N GLU A 200 -11.08 8.58 14.71
CA GLU A 200 -11.01 9.13 13.36
C GLU A 200 -9.67 8.85 12.70
N ALA A 201 -9.66 8.89 11.39
CA ALA A 201 -8.43 8.87 10.62
C ALA A 201 -7.63 10.17 10.85
N GLY A 202 -6.38 10.03 11.28
CA GLY A 202 -5.48 11.18 11.49
C GLY A 202 -4.86 11.71 10.21
N ASP A 203 -4.56 13.02 10.20
CA ASP A 203 -3.99 13.76 9.06
C ASP A 203 -2.49 13.44 8.80
N ALA A 204 -1.89 12.52 9.55
CA ALA A 204 -0.45 12.24 9.51
C ALA A 204 0.09 11.78 8.15
N HIS A 205 -0.79 11.25 7.30
CA HIS A 205 -0.47 10.86 5.93
C HIS A 205 -1.56 11.40 5.02
N ARG A 206 -1.57 12.67 4.71
CA ARG A 206 -2.51 13.36 3.81
C ARG A 206 -2.84 12.51 2.58
N THR A 207 -3.64 11.46 2.78
CA THR A 207 -4.18 10.68 1.67
C THR A 207 -5.17 11.55 0.92
N GLN A 208 -5.11 11.56 -0.40
CA GLN A 208 -5.91 12.43 -1.29
C GLN A 208 -7.45 12.27 -1.14
N HIS A 209 -7.90 11.46 -0.19
CA HIS A 209 -9.31 11.07 -0.04
C HIS A 209 -9.82 11.21 1.39
N MET A 210 -9.03 11.81 2.28
CA MET A 210 -9.38 11.93 3.70
C MET A 210 -10.65 12.76 3.91
N GLU A 211 -10.91 13.76 3.06
CA GLU A 211 -12.12 14.58 3.14
C GLU A 211 -13.41 13.78 3.09
N TRP A 212 -13.38 12.58 2.48
CA TRP A 212 -14.55 11.69 2.38
C TRP A 212 -14.75 10.78 3.59
N LEU A 213 -13.76 10.65 4.47
CA LEU A 213 -13.70 9.65 5.54
C LEU A 213 -13.77 10.28 6.95
N THR A 214 -14.24 11.52 7.08
CA THR A 214 -14.21 12.27 8.34
C THR A 214 -15.54 12.25 9.08
N TRP A 215 -15.47 12.30 10.41
CA TRP A 215 -16.62 12.54 11.26
C TRP A 215 -17.30 13.87 10.96
N GLN A 216 -16.56 14.91 10.59
CA GLN A 216 -17.17 16.21 10.23
C GLN A 216 -18.18 16.04 9.11
N ARG A 217 -17.85 15.32 8.05
CA ARG A 217 -18.77 15.05 6.95
C ARG A 217 -19.99 14.25 7.39
N TRP A 218 -19.79 13.28 8.28
CA TRP A 218 -20.89 12.50 8.84
C TRP A 218 -21.81 13.39 9.70
N PHE A 219 -21.24 14.26 10.54
CA PHE A 219 -22.02 15.22 11.33
C PHE A 219 -22.82 16.19 10.45
N ASP A 220 -22.21 16.71 9.39
CA ASP A 220 -22.88 17.60 8.45
C ASP A 220 -24.09 16.90 7.80
N ALA A 221 -23.95 15.63 7.41
CA ALA A 221 -25.02 14.81 6.87
C ALA A 221 -26.15 14.55 7.90
N GLN A 222 -25.82 14.51 9.21
CA GLN A 222 -26.79 14.38 10.30
C GLN A 222 -27.34 15.75 10.79
N GLY A 223 -26.97 16.87 10.15
CA GLY A 223 -27.38 18.20 10.56
C GLY A 223 -26.78 18.71 11.87
N LEU A 224 -25.70 18.08 12.35
CA LEU A 224 -25.00 18.44 13.57
C LEU A 224 -23.90 19.47 13.25
N ARG A 225 -24.17 20.73 13.59
CA ARG A 225 -23.18 21.80 13.50
C ARG A 225 -22.44 21.96 14.82
N ARG A 226 -21.10 22.12 14.79
CA ARG A 226 -20.24 22.33 15.96
C ARG A 226 -20.38 21.23 17.02
N PHE A 227 -20.10 19.99 16.60
CA PHE A 227 -20.14 18.84 17.48
C PHE A 227 -18.78 18.63 18.16
N GLU A 228 -18.80 18.43 19.48
CA GLU A 228 -17.61 18.13 20.27
C GLU A 228 -17.81 16.81 21.05
N PRO A 229 -17.03 15.77 20.80
CA PRO A 229 -17.08 14.53 21.56
C PRO A 229 -16.36 14.69 22.90
N LYS A 230 -16.52 13.70 23.79
CA LYS A 230 -15.79 13.65 25.05
C LYS A 230 -14.27 13.74 24.86
N ARG A 231 -13.73 13.13 23.78
CA ARG A 231 -12.35 13.22 23.32
C ARG A 231 -12.23 12.68 21.90
N TRP A 232 -11.16 13.08 21.22
CA TRP A 232 -10.75 12.53 19.95
C TRP A 232 -9.61 11.54 20.09
N MET A 233 -9.59 10.49 19.23
CA MET A 233 -8.48 9.56 19.04
C MET A 233 -8.21 9.46 17.54
N TYR A 234 -6.95 9.65 17.15
CA TYR A 234 -6.55 9.68 15.75
C TYR A 234 -5.61 8.53 15.42
N PHE A 235 -5.87 7.83 14.31
CA PHE A 235 -5.04 6.76 13.81
C PHE A 235 -4.84 6.89 12.29
N ASN A 236 -3.74 6.33 11.78
CA ASN A 236 -3.39 6.48 10.37
C ASN A 236 -4.10 5.48 9.46
N TYR A 237 -4.50 4.33 9.98
CA TYR A 237 -4.99 3.21 9.18
C TYR A 237 -6.38 2.74 9.63
N ALA A 238 -7.21 2.33 8.65
CA ALA A 238 -8.56 1.83 8.94
C ALA A 238 -8.57 0.59 9.86
N HIS A 239 -7.58 -0.28 9.78
CA HIS A 239 -7.46 -1.43 10.68
C HIS A 239 -7.19 -1.00 12.14
N GLN A 240 -6.44 0.08 12.37
CA GLN A 240 -6.24 0.63 13.71
C GLN A 240 -7.52 1.26 14.26
N ILE A 241 -8.28 1.95 13.40
CA ILE A 241 -9.59 2.53 13.74
C ILE A 241 -10.57 1.43 14.16
N ALA A 242 -10.66 0.35 13.37
CA ALA A 242 -11.50 -0.79 13.70
C ALA A 242 -11.04 -1.49 14.98
N GLN A 243 -9.74 -1.67 15.17
CA GLN A 243 -9.17 -2.26 16.38
C GLN A 243 -9.50 -1.43 17.64
N ALA A 244 -9.45 -0.10 17.55
CA ALA A 244 -9.83 0.77 18.67
C ALA A 244 -11.31 0.61 19.03
N ALA A 245 -12.20 0.47 18.04
CA ALA A 245 -13.61 0.19 18.28
C ALA A 245 -13.83 -1.19 18.90
N LEU A 246 -13.18 -2.24 18.36
CA LEU A 246 -13.24 -3.62 18.88
C LEU A 246 -12.81 -3.72 20.34
N THR A 247 -11.77 -3.00 20.73
CA THR A 247 -11.26 -2.96 22.10
C THR A 247 -11.99 -1.97 23.01
N GLY A 248 -13.08 -1.35 22.52
CA GLY A 248 -13.92 -0.46 23.31
C GLY A 248 -13.31 0.89 23.67
N GLN A 249 -12.30 1.34 22.90
CA GLN A 249 -11.66 2.64 23.13
C GLN A 249 -12.56 3.83 22.80
N GLY A 250 -13.52 3.63 21.87
CA GLY A 250 -14.44 4.67 21.44
C GLY A 250 -15.39 4.19 20.35
N VAL A 251 -16.21 5.11 19.85
CA VAL A 251 -17.03 4.91 18.65
C VAL A 251 -16.21 5.32 17.42
N ALA A 252 -16.09 4.43 16.45
CA ALA A 252 -15.34 4.68 15.23
C ALA A 252 -16.28 4.94 14.06
N LEU A 253 -15.87 5.86 13.17
CA LEU A 253 -16.47 5.96 11.85
C LEU A 253 -15.75 4.98 10.94
N ALA A 254 -16.34 3.80 10.74
CA ALA A 254 -15.70 2.67 10.11
C ALA A 254 -16.19 2.47 8.67
N ARG A 255 -15.34 1.84 7.87
CA ARG A 255 -15.56 1.53 6.46
C ARG A 255 -16.25 0.18 6.35
N MET A 256 -17.50 0.18 5.88
CA MET A 256 -18.38 -1.00 5.86
C MET A 256 -17.74 -2.25 5.25
N PRO A 257 -17.11 -2.19 4.05
CA PRO A 257 -16.51 -3.38 3.44
C PRO A 257 -15.40 -4.00 4.28
N LEU A 258 -14.67 -3.20 5.06
CA LEU A 258 -13.54 -3.66 5.87
C LEU A 258 -13.96 -4.27 7.20
N ILE A 259 -15.15 -3.93 7.69
CA ILE A 259 -15.69 -4.41 8.99
C ILE A 259 -16.87 -5.37 8.85
N ALA A 260 -17.23 -5.75 7.63
CA ALA A 260 -18.38 -6.62 7.36
C ALA A 260 -18.35 -7.90 8.18
N ASP A 261 -17.18 -8.53 8.28
CA ASP A 261 -17.00 -9.76 9.06
C ASP A 261 -17.16 -9.52 10.58
N SER A 262 -16.66 -8.40 11.10
CA SER A 262 -16.81 -8.02 12.52
C SER A 262 -18.27 -7.66 12.88
N LEU A 263 -19.02 -7.12 11.93
CA LEU A 263 -20.46 -6.89 12.11
C LEU A 263 -21.23 -8.21 12.07
N ALA A 264 -20.89 -9.12 11.16
CA ALA A 264 -21.53 -10.42 11.04
C ALA A 264 -21.29 -11.31 12.28
N SER A 265 -20.07 -11.27 12.85
CA SER A 265 -19.73 -11.96 14.10
C SER A 265 -20.33 -11.32 15.36
N GLY A 266 -20.76 -10.06 15.28
CA GLY A 266 -21.26 -9.29 16.42
C GLY A 266 -20.16 -8.70 17.31
N ASP A 267 -18.90 -8.74 16.90
CA ASP A 267 -17.78 -8.09 17.60
C ASP A 267 -17.86 -6.57 17.52
N LEU A 268 -18.44 -6.06 16.43
CA LEU A 268 -18.85 -4.68 16.25
C LEU A 268 -20.35 -4.61 15.98
N VAL A 269 -20.95 -3.49 16.35
CA VAL A 269 -22.34 -3.16 16.02
C VAL A 269 -22.43 -1.74 15.46
N GLU A 270 -23.34 -1.53 14.50
CA GLU A 270 -23.71 -0.19 14.08
C GLU A 270 -24.48 0.48 15.20
N VAL A 271 -23.95 1.58 15.70
CA VAL A 271 -24.54 2.27 16.87
C VAL A 271 -25.72 3.17 16.51
N LEU A 272 -25.80 3.60 15.26
CA LEU A 272 -26.88 4.41 14.71
C LEU A 272 -27.30 3.85 13.33
N PRO A 273 -28.05 2.74 13.29
CA PRO A 273 -28.50 2.16 12.03
C PRO A 273 -29.29 3.18 11.19
N GLY A 274 -29.08 3.16 9.87
CA GLY A 274 -29.73 4.10 8.94
C GLY A 274 -29.02 5.43 8.78
N THR A 275 -27.84 5.63 9.40
CA THR A 275 -27.04 6.86 9.26
C THR A 275 -25.76 6.65 8.47
N ARG A 276 -25.71 5.62 7.63
CA ARG A 276 -24.58 5.35 6.75
C ARG A 276 -24.32 6.52 5.82
N LEU A 277 -23.06 6.82 5.60
CA LEU A 277 -22.62 7.89 4.72
C LEU A 277 -22.02 7.28 3.47
N GLU A 278 -22.61 7.54 2.33
CA GLU A 278 -22.08 7.14 1.03
C GLU A 278 -20.80 7.91 0.68
N SER A 279 -19.86 7.21 0.08
CA SER A 279 -18.61 7.78 -0.42
C SER A 279 -18.52 7.59 -1.94
N PRO A 280 -17.98 8.54 -2.70
CA PRO A 280 -17.73 8.38 -4.12
C PRO A 280 -16.55 7.47 -4.42
N LEU A 281 -15.87 6.99 -3.38
CA LEU A 281 -14.72 6.10 -3.49
C LEU A 281 -15.19 4.66 -3.63
N ALA A 282 -14.45 3.88 -4.41
CA ALA A 282 -14.70 2.46 -4.58
C ALA A 282 -13.38 1.67 -4.59
N TYR A 283 -13.51 0.37 -4.44
CA TYR A 283 -12.39 -0.57 -4.55
C TYR A 283 -12.33 -1.12 -5.96
N TRP A 284 -11.13 -1.13 -6.52
CA TRP A 284 -10.88 -1.46 -7.92
C TRP A 284 -9.80 -2.52 -8.04
N LEU A 285 -10.02 -3.47 -8.94
CA LEU A 285 -9.02 -4.43 -9.40
C LEU A 285 -8.44 -3.94 -10.73
N ILE A 286 -7.13 -3.87 -10.81
CA ILE A 286 -6.38 -3.51 -12.02
C ILE A 286 -5.42 -4.67 -12.29
N VAL A 287 -5.52 -5.25 -13.48
CA VAL A 287 -4.63 -6.33 -13.94
C VAL A 287 -3.50 -5.72 -14.75
N GLY A 288 -2.27 -6.09 -14.43
CA GLY A 288 -1.10 -5.64 -15.17
C GLY A 288 -1.09 -6.17 -16.61
N PRO A 289 -0.66 -5.36 -17.59
CA PRO A 289 -0.75 -5.73 -19.01
C PRO A 289 0.04 -6.99 -19.35
N ARG A 290 1.11 -7.29 -18.62
CA ARG A 290 1.94 -8.49 -18.78
C ARG A 290 1.36 -9.75 -18.14
N SER A 291 0.35 -9.61 -17.31
CA SER A 291 -0.18 -10.68 -16.46
C SER A 291 -1.56 -11.17 -16.89
N ALA A 292 -2.27 -10.44 -17.76
CA ALA A 292 -3.67 -10.70 -18.13
C ALA A 292 -3.93 -12.09 -18.75
N ASN A 293 -2.94 -12.70 -19.39
CA ASN A 293 -3.10 -14.00 -20.06
C ASN A 293 -2.56 -15.19 -19.23
N ARG A 294 -2.19 -14.97 -17.96
CA ARG A 294 -1.67 -16.04 -17.10
C ARG A 294 -2.81 -16.75 -16.37
N PRO A 295 -2.93 -18.10 -16.46
CA PRO A 295 -4.04 -18.84 -15.86
C PRO A 295 -4.21 -18.62 -14.36
N GLU A 296 -3.10 -18.54 -13.61
CA GLU A 296 -3.11 -18.27 -12.17
C GLU A 296 -3.64 -16.88 -11.83
N ILE A 297 -3.43 -15.90 -12.71
CA ILE A 297 -3.97 -14.54 -12.54
C ILE A 297 -5.47 -14.54 -12.79
N THR A 298 -5.93 -15.21 -13.85
CA THR A 298 -7.36 -15.38 -14.14
C THR A 298 -8.08 -16.04 -12.98
N ALA A 299 -7.55 -17.17 -12.48
CA ALA A 299 -8.14 -17.88 -11.33
C ALA A 299 -8.24 -17.00 -10.08
N PHE A 300 -7.21 -16.18 -9.81
CA PHE A 300 -7.24 -15.27 -8.68
C PHE A 300 -8.24 -14.13 -8.87
N CYS A 301 -8.34 -13.56 -10.09
CA CYS A 301 -9.32 -12.51 -10.40
C CYS A 301 -10.76 -13.01 -10.27
N ASP A 302 -11.05 -14.20 -10.76
CA ASP A 302 -12.38 -14.82 -10.67
C ASP A 302 -12.78 -15.06 -9.21
N TRP A 303 -11.87 -15.64 -8.42
CA TRP A 303 -12.07 -15.82 -6.99
C TRP A 303 -12.28 -14.48 -6.27
N LEU A 304 -11.43 -13.47 -6.55
CA LEU A 304 -11.52 -12.15 -5.93
C LEU A 304 -12.86 -11.47 -6.25
N THR A 305 -13.32 -11.59 -7.49
CA THR A 305 -14.62 -11.06 -7.95
C THR A 305 -15.78 -11.73 -7.23
N ALA A 306 -15.73 -13.05 -7.06
CA ALA A 306 -16.73 -13.78 -6.27
C ALA A 306 -16.76 -13.32 -4.80
N GLN A 307 -15.62 -13.13 -4.16
CA GLN A 307 -15.55 -12.59 -2.81
C GLN A 307 -16.06 -11.15 -2.73
N ALA A 308 -15.80 -10.34 -3.73
CA ALA A 308 -16.31 -8.98 -3.81
C ALA A 308 -17.85 -8.95 -3.93
N LEU A 309 -18.43 -9.86 -4.70
CA LEU A 309 -19.90 -9.99 -4.80
C LEU A 309 -20.54 -10.33 -3.45
N LEU A 310 -19.96 -11.25 -2.70
CA LEU A 310 -20.41 -11.56 -1.34
C LEU A 310 -20.34 -10.34 -0.42
N THR A 311 -19.28 -9.56 -0.54
CA THR A 311 -19.13 -8.32 0.23
C THR A 311 -20.21 -7.30 -0.13
N ARG A 312 -20.52 -7.09 -1.42
CA ARG A 312 -21.62 -6.21 -1.87
C ARG A 312 -22.95 -6.61 -1.23
N GLN A 313 -23.26 -7.90 -1.24
CA GLN A 313 -24.49 -8.44 -0.64
C GLN A 313 -24.52 -8.15 0.87
N THR A 314 -23.41 -8.39 1.58
CA THR A 314 -23.31 -8.21 3.02
C THR A 314 -23.48 -6.75 3.45
N ILE A 315 -22.92 -5.80 2.69
CA ILE A 315 -23.05 -4.36 3.00
C ILE A 315 -24.35 -3.74 2.47
N GLY A 316 -25.15 -4.51 1.70
CA GLY A 316 -26.40 -4.03 1.11
C GLY A 316 -26.18 -3.05 -0.05
N GLU A 317 -25.08 -3.19 -0.80
CA GLU A 317 -24.83 -2.36 -1.97
C GLU A 317 -25.83 -2.71 -3.09
N VAL A 318 -26.50 -1.69 -3.61
CA VAL A 318 -27.39 -1.87 -4.77
C VAL A 318 -26.54 -2.18 -6.02
N PRO A 319 -26.91 -3.19 -6.83
CA PRO A 319 -26.21 -3.50 -8.07
C PRO A 319 -26.13 -2.25 -8.98
N ASP A 320 -24.99 -2.07 -9.63
CA ASP A 320 -24.85 -1.04 -10.67
C ASP A 320 -25.89 -1.30 -11.78
N PRO A 321 -26.64 -0.30 -12.22
CA PRO A 321 -27.67 -0.46 -13.24
C PRO A 321 -27.09 -1.00 -14.58
N ASP A 322 -25.81 -0.79 -14.85
CA ASP A 322 -25.15 -1.23 -16.08
C ASP A 322 -24.67 -2.72 -16.04
N THR A 323 -24.85 -3.42 -14.92
CA THR A 323 -24.45 -4.85 -14.80
C THR A 323 -25.59 -5.83 -14.95
N VAL A 324 -26.82 -5.37 -15.15
CA VAL A 324 -28.02 -6.23 -15.20
C VAL A 324 -28.31 -6.78 -16.60
N ASP A 325 -27.71 -6.22 -17.67
CA ASP A 325 -28.00 -6.61 -19.06
C ASP A 325 -27.11 -7.74 -19.63
N GLY A 326 -26.42 -8.50 -18.79
CA GLY A 326 -25.49 -9.56 -19.23
C GLY A 326 -25.91 -11.01 -18.92
N LEU A 327 -27.14 -11.25 -18.47
CA LEU A 327 -27.66 -12.60 -18.16
C LEU A 327 -29.01 -12.84 -18.83
N ASP A 328 -29.01 -12.95 -20.18
CA ASP A 328 -30.03 -13.64 -20.99
C ASP A 328 -29.37 -14.63 -21.95
#